data_f767ffbb98687e157ce202ae64967fa5
#
_entry.id   f767ffbb98687e157ce202ae64967fa5
#
_cell.length_a   1.000
_cell.length_b   1.000
_cell.length_c   1.000
_cell.angle_alpha   90.00
_cell.angle_beta   90.00
_cell.angle_gamma   90.00
#
_symmetry.space_group_name_H-M   'P 1'
#
loop_
_entity.id
_entity.type
_entity.pdbx_description
1 polymer ?
#
loop_
_entity_poly.entity_id
_entity_poly.type
_entity_poly.pdbx_seq_one_letter_code
_entity_poly.pdbx_strand_id
1 'polypeptide(L)'
;MTKSLKILDIISKENLSFLILSIGLSIPAIILSENLLLALPVVIVIMLSFVFGERFVLAIIIISLFTLVGDLGRSLRLIVQLVDFTLLGILFLKRFGLNFQSYPTVPKSVLYFLLLYFSAMIISAVMSNYPFAGIGLITQQIAFFIIAYIFYSLISSARDINLYFTCIFIVAFILVTFSLLAFSQGDVSLLDILSPNRPRVSAIISNIEASTNFFVVSFPLIISTLLLKRKFADKAINYFLIFYFSLGLIITMSRSAIIGIIVSTAIIFYLLSRKRFYQLVFSIAFIILLFLFYTPLNELLTTFLRIESGMSARDYIWKMSMDMIKDNTVFGIGPGAYQYEMLNYFPYMLGDWWGKLFIYFNEVTGGANLSHNFFLTFFTDMGLLGIMTAVALPLIFWRIGIKTLKKYKDKDPNYYYLIIALFAAGISIIVRNLFNSIGLLYVGGIQTDLPFWLIFGSLIYFYKMPLPVKEVLKDQIISKVN
;
A
#
# COMPACT_ATOMS: atom_id res chain seq x y z
N MET A 1 -22.69 7.25 -36.98
CA MET A 1 -21.55 6.89 -37.85
C MET A 1 -20.58 6.02 -37.05
N THR A 2 -20.72 4.72 -37.17
CA THR A 2 -19.83 3.72 -36.58
C THR A 2 -18.51 3.72 -37.35
N LYS A 3 -17.43 4.25 -36.77
CA LYS A 3 -16.09 4.04 -37.29
C LYS A 3 -15.77 2.55 -37.19
N SER A 4 -15.84 1.83 -38.31
CA SER A 4 -15.24 0.51 -38.43
C SER A 4 -13.76 0.64 -38.07
N LEU A 5 -13.32 0.04 -36.99
CA LEU A 5 -11.90 -0.13 -36.67
C LEU A 5 -11.29 -0.95 -37.80
N LYS A 6 -10.56 -0.30 -38.70
CA LYS A 6 -9.72 -1.00 -39.69
C LYS A 6 -8.58 -1.63 -38.89
N ILE A 7 -8.53 -2.97 -38.92
CA ILE A 7 -7.45 -3.77 -38.29
C ILE A 7 -6.06 -3.30 -38.75
N LEU A 8 -5.96 -2.69 -39.92
CA LEU A 8 -4.73 -2.15 -40.51
C LEU A 8 -4.19 -0.87 -39.82
N ASP A 9 -5.04 -0.10 -39.12
CA ASP A 9 -4.59 1.08 -38.34
C ASP A 9 -3.98 0.71 -36.98
N ILE A 10 -4.10 -0.56 -36.58
CA ILE A 10 -3.54 -1.11 -35.33
C ILE A 10 -2.04 -1.37 -35.48
N ILE A 11 -1.55 -1.59 -36.71
CA ILE A 11 -0.14 -1.87 -36.99
C ILE A 11 0.55 -0.57 -37.47
N SER A 12 0.61 0.43 -36.61
CA SER A 12 1.53 1.54 -36.82
C SER A 12 2.98 1.06 -36.60
N LYS A 13 3.97 1.75 -37.22
CA LYS A 13 5.39 1.40 -37.01
C LYS A 13 5.80 1.39 -35.52
N GLU A 14 5.13 2.17 -34.68
CA GLU A 14 5.33 2.22 -33.25
C GLU A 14 4.81 0.94 -32.56
N ASN A 15 3.68 0.41 -33.01
CA ASN A 15 3.12 -0.83 -32.48
C ASN A 15 3.93 -2.07 -32.93
N LEU A 16 4.58 -2.04 -34.07
CA LEU A 16 5.40 -3.14 -34.57
C LEU A 16 6.65 -3.37 -33.73
N SER A 17 7.34 -2.31 -33.31
CA SER A 17 8.50 -2.41 -32.38
C SER A 17 8.09 -2.97 -31.02
N PHE A 18 6.94 -2.59 -30.52
CA PHE A 18 6.35 -3.14 -29.31
C PHE A 18 6.03 -4.64 -29.47
N LEU A 19 5.41 -5.02 -30.59
CA LEU A 19 5.09 -6.42 -30.88
C LEU A 19 6.35 -7.29 -30.92
N ILE A 20 7.40 -6.85 -31.62
CA ILE A 20 8.68 -7.58 -31.70
C ILE A 20 9.31 -7.73 -30.31
N LEU A 21 9.29 -6.67 -29.51
CA LEU A 21 9.85 -6.69 -28.16
C LEU A 21 9.06 -7.63 -27.23
N SER A 22 7.73 -7.68 -27.39
CA SER A 22 6.86 -8.56 -26.61
C SER A 22 7.03 -10.02 -26.97
N ILE A 23 7.18 -10.32 -28.25
CA ILE A 23 7.53 -11.67 -28.71
C ILE A 23 8.90 -12.06 -28.14
N GLY A 24 9.88 -11.15 -28.19
CA GLY A 24 11.21 -11.36 -27.60
C GLY A 24 11.21 -11.60 -26.09
N LEU A 25 10.31 -10.94 -25.33
CA LEU A 25 10.16 -11.16 -23.90
C LEU A 25 9.33 -12.41 -23.55
N SER A 26 8.41 -12.79 -24.44
CA SER A 26 7.59 -14.01 -24.27
C SER A 26 8.42 -15.29 -24.41
N ILE A 27 9.45 -15.28 -25.26
CA ILE A 27 10.33 -16.44 -25.47
C ILE A 27 11.06 -16.85 -24.18
N PRO A 28 11.78 -15.97 -23.46
CA PRO A 28 12.38 -16.31 -22.17
C PRO A 28 11.35 -16.75 -21.12
N ALA A 29 10.17 -16.12 -21.08
CA ALA A 29 9.09 -16.50 -20.18
C ALA A 29 8.57 -17.92 -20.44
N ILE A 30 8.47 -18.31 -21.71
CA ILE A 30 8.09 -19.67 -22.13
C ILE A 30 9.19 -20.68 -21.79
N ILE A 31 10.45 -20.33 -22.04
CA ILE A 31 11.60 -21.23 -21.80
C ILE A 31 11.82 -21.44 -20.29
N LEU A 32 11.63 -20.39 -19.47
CA LEU A 32 11.81 -20.44 -18.02
C LEU A 32 10.60 -21.03 -17.28
N SER A 33 9.44 -21.11 -17.94
CA SER A 33 8.26 -21.75 -17.37
C SER A 33 8.30 -23.25 -17.68
N GLU A 34 8.48 -24.10 -16.71
CA GLU A 34 8.31 -25.55 -16.85
C GLU A 34 6.88 -25.95 -17.27
N ASN A 35 5.97 -24.99 -17.36
CA ASN A 35 4.55 -25.20 -17.62
C ASN A 35 4.01 -24.23 -18.69
N LEU A 36 3.95 -24.68 -19.93
CA LEU A 36 3.51 -23.92 -21.11
C LEU A 36 2.11 -23.28 -20.92
N LEU A 37 1.23 -23.97 -20.19
CA LEU A 37 -0.13 -23.51 -19.87
C LEU A 37 -0.15 -22.24 -19.00
N LEU A 38 0.87 -22.03 -18.18
CA LEU A 38 0.98 -20.83 -17.33
C LEU A 38 1.61 -19.64 -18.05
N ALA A 39 2.40 -19.89 -19.10
CA ALA A 39 2.98 -18.82 -19.93
C ALA A 39 1.95 -18.24 -20.91
N LEU A 40 0.96 -19.03 -21.33
CA LEU A 40 -0.07 -18.61 -22.30
C LEU A 40 -0.87 -17.37 -21.85
N PRO A 41 -1.39 -17.27 -20.59
CA PRO A 41 -2.06 -16.06 -20.12
C PRO A 41 -1.16 -14.83 -20.14
N VAL A 42 0.12 -14.97 -19.81
CA VAL A 42 1.08 -13.84 -19.82
C VAL A 42 1.29 -13.34 -21.25
N VAL A 43 1.45 -14.24 -22.21
CA VAL A 43 1.58 -13.89 -23.63
C VAL A 43 0.32 -13.24 -24.17
N ILE A 44 -0.87 -13.75 -23.80
CA ILE A 44 -2.16 -13.16 -24.17
C ILE A 44 -2.30 -11.75 -23.60
N VAL A 45 -1.96 -11.54 -22.33
CA VAL A 45 -2.00 -10.23 -21.67
C VAL A 45 -1.06 -9.24 -22.37
N ILE A 46 0.16 -9.68 -22.72
CA ILE A 46 1.11 -8.87 -23.47
C ILE A 46 0.52 -8.53 -24.85
N MET A 47 -0.04 -9.47 -25.59
CA MET A 47 -0.66 -9.22 -26.90
C MET A 47 -1.86 -8.27 -26.79
N LEU A 48 -2.75 -8.48 -25.84
CA LEU A 48 -3.90 -7.60 -25.61
C LEU A 48 -3.49 -6.18 -25.24
N SER A 49 -2.35 -6.00 -24.57
CA SER A 49 -1.83 -4.70 -24.18
C SER A 49 -1.56 -3.77 -25.38
N PHE A 50 -1.27 -4.33 -26.56
CA PHE A 50 -1.07 -3.55 -27.79
C PHE A 50 -2.38 -3.07 -28.41
N VAL A 51 -3.46 -3.81 -28.19
CA VAL A 51 -4.77 -3.49 -28.76
C VAL A 51 -5.47 -2.40 -27.95
N PHE A 52 -5.30 -2.39 -26.64
CA PHE A 52 -6.09 -1.57 -25.72
C PHE A 52 -5.42 -0.26 -25.23
N GLY A 53 -4.16 -0.02 -25.58
CA GLY A 53 -3.46 1.23 -25.26
C GLY A 53 -2.82 1.29 -23.87
N GLU A 54 -2.02 2.33 -23.62
CA GLU A 54 -1.13 2.47 -22.44
C GLU A 54 -1.83 2.34 -21.08
N ARG A 55 -3.04 2.88 -20.95
CA ARG A 55 -3.80 2.80 -19.70
C ARG A 55 -4.24 1.40 -19.34
N PHE A 56 -4.58 0.60 -20.35
CA PHE A 56 -4.94 -0.79 -20.13
C PHE A 56 -3.73 -1.62 -19.71
N VAL A 57 -2.58 -1.42 -20.36
CA VAL A 57 -1.30 -2.04 -19.95
C VAL A 57 -0.98 -1.70 -18.51
N LEU A 58 -1.08 -0.43 -18.16
CA LEU A 58 -0.79 0.05 -16.80
C LEU A 58 -1.75 -0.56 -15.76
N ALA A 59 -3.03 -0.70 -16.11
CA ALA A 59 -4.02 -1.36 -15.23
C ALA A 59 -3.67 -2.84 -15.00
N ILE A 60 -3.30 -3.56 -16.05
CA ILE A 60 -2.88 -4.96 -15.96
C ILE A 60 -1.64 -5.09 -15.08
N ILE A 61 -0.62 -4.26 -15.31
CA ILE A 61 0.61 -4.27 -14.49
C ILE A 61 0.26 -4.07 -13.00
N ILE A 62 -0.59 -3.10 -12.67
CA ILE A 62 -0.96 -2.83 -11.29
C ILE A 62 -1.70 -4.03 -10.67
N ILE A 63 -2.70 -4.58 -11.38
CA ILE A 63 -3.46 -5.72 -10.89
C ILE A 63 -2.54 -6.95 -10.75
N SER A 64 -1.68 -7.22 -11.74
CA SER A 64 -0.70 -8.31 -11.73
C SER A 64 0.25 -8.19 -10.54
N LEU A 65 0.89 -7.04 -10.35
CA LEU A 65 1.83 -6.79 -9.26
C LEU A 65 1.19 -7.01 -7.87
N PHE A 66 -0.10 -6.76 -7.74
CA PHE A 66 -0.79 -6.88 -6.47
C PHE A 66 -1.47 -8.24 -6.23
N THR A 67 -1.80 -9.00 -7.27
CA THR A 67 -2.54 -10.27 -7.13
C THR A 67 -1.70 -11.50 -7.45
N LEU A 68 -1.00 -11.50 -8.59
CA LEU A 68 -0.35 -12.71 -9.09
C LEU A 68 0.95 -13.09 -8.36
N VAL A 69 1.47 -12.22 -7.50
CA VAL A 69 2.76 -12.42 -6.82
C VAL A 69 2.62 -13.24 -5.52
N GLY A 70 1.39 -13.50 -5.02
CA GLY A 70 1.15 -14.09 -3.71
C GLY A 70 1.56 -15.56 -3.59
N ASP A 71 0.82 -16.44 -4.23
CA ASP A 71 0.92 -17.90 -4.03
C ASP A 71 1.48 -18.66 -5.25
N LEU A 72 1.92 -17.94 -6.27
CA LEU A 72 2.63 -18.56 -7.39
C LEU A 72 3.99 -19.09 -6.92
N GLY A 73 4.37 -20.24 -7.41
CA GLY A 73 5.71 -20.80 -7.15
C GLY A 73 6.78 -19.76 -7.46
N ARG A 74 7.91 -19.81 -6.74
CA ARG A 74 8.97 -18.79 -6.77
C ARG A 74 9.40 -18.39 -8.19
N SER A 75 9.53 -19.37 -9.09
CA SER A 75 9.95 -19.17 -10.48
C SER A 75 8.92 -18.37 -11.27
N LEU A 76 7.64 -18.72 -11.17
CA LEU A 76 6.57 -18.04 -11.92
C LEU A 76 6.38 -16.61 -11.43
N ARG A 77 6.51 -16.37 -10.11
CA ARG A 77 6.49 -15.04 -9.52
C ARG A 77 7.57 -14.14 -10.12
N LEU A 78 8.81 -14.64 -10.23
CA LEU A 78 9.91 -13.87 -10.79
C LEU A 78 9.68 -13.53 -12.26
N ILE A 79 9.12 -14.47 -13.04
CA ILE A 79 8.80 -14.23 -14.46
C ILE A 79 7.74 -13.13 -14.59
N VAL A 80 6.64 -13.22 -13.84
CA VAL A 80 5.57 -12.22 -13.87
C VAL A 80 6.12 -10.84 -13.48
N GLN A 81 6.90 -10.75 -12.41
CA GLN A 81 7.51 -9.49 -11.99
C GLN A 81 8.46 -8.92 -13.04
N LEU A 82 9.27 -9.77 -13.68
CA LEU A 82 10.19 -9.34 -14.74
C LEU A 82 9.42 -8.76 -15.92
N VAL A 83 8.34 -9.41 -16.36
CA VAL A 83 7.46 -8.93 -17.43
C VAL A 83 6.83 -7.58 -17.04
N ASP A 84 6.24 -7.48 -15.86
CA ASP A 84 5.61 -6.26 -15.37
C ASP A 84 6.60 -5.09 -15.31
N PHE A 85 7.81 -5.30 -14.78
CA PHE A 85 8.85 -4.28 -14.71
C PHE A 85 9.38 -3.87 -16.08
N THR A 86 9.51 -4.83 -16.97
CA THR A 86 9.94 -4.54 -18.34
C THR A 86 8.88 -3.72 -19.08
N LEU A 87 7.61 -4.09 -19.01
CA LEU A 87 6.52 -3.32 -19.60
C LEU A 87 6.43 -1.91 -19.00
N LEU A 88 6.57 -1.79 -17.68
CA LEU A 88 6.59 -0.50 -16.99
C LEU A 88 7.76 0.38 -17.47
N GLY A 89 8.95 -0.21 -17.62
CA GLY A 89 10.13 0.47 -18.17
C GLY A 89 9.93 0.93 -19.62
N ILE A 90 9.30 0.09 -20.44
CA ILE A 90 8.97 0.42 -21.83
C ILE A 90 7.97 1.60 -21.89
N LEU A 91 6.90 1.58 -21.07
CA LEU A 91 5.95 2.70 -21.01
C LEU A 91 6.65 4.00 -20.60
N PHE A 92 7.57 3.92 -19.64
CA PHE A 92 8.35 5.08 -19.22
C PHE A 92 9.26 5.61 -20.34
N LEU A 93 10.03 4.74 -20.98
CA LEU A 93 10.94 5.10 -22.07
C LEU A 93 10.19 5.60 -23.32
N LYS A 94 9.05 5.00 -23.64
CA LYS A 94 8.17 5.49 -24.73
C LYS A 94 7.73 6.92 -24.47
N ARG A 95 7.46 7.28 -23.23
CA ARG A 95 6.93 8.59 -22.87
C ARG A 95 7.99 9.68 -22.75
N PHE A 96 9.14 9.34 -22.19
CA PHE A 96 10.18 10.32 -21.85
C PHE A 96 11.45 10.15 -22.68
N GLY A 97 11.63 9.01 -23.35
CA GLY A 97 12.88 8.67 -24.03
C GLY A 97 14.06 8.58 -23.07
N LEU A 98 15.26 8.79 -23.58
CA LEU A 98 16.49 8.86 -22.78
C LEU A 98 16.88 10.30 -22.38
N ASN A 99 15.98 11.26 -22.61
CA ASN A 99 16.23 12.66 -22.28
C ASN A 99 15.91 12.92 -20.79
N PHE A 100 16.91 12.92 -19.94
CA PHE A 100 16.78 13.14 -18.50
C PHE A 100 16.12 14.48 -18.14
N GLN A 101 16.21 15.50 -19.01
CA GLN A 101 15.58 16.81 -18.76
C GLN A 101 14.07 16.77 -18.85
N SER A 102 13.50 15.78 -19.55
CA SER A 102 12.06 15.59 -19.67
C SER A 102 11.44 14.87 -18.46
N TYR A 103 12.26 14.31 -17.57
CA TYR A 103 11.80 13.51 -16.45
C TYR A 103 11.12 14.38 -15.37
N PRO A 104 9.98 13.93 -14.83
CA PRO A 104 9.29 14.66 -13.78
C PRO A 104 10.17 14.81 -12.53
N THR A 105 10.36 16.03 -12.09
CA THR A 105 11.11 16.28 -10.85
C THR A 105 10.29 15.90 -9.63
N VAL A 106 10.93 15.50 -8.55
CA VAL A 106 10.31 15.30 -7.24
C VAL A 106 10.58 16.51 -6.33
N PRO A 107 9.74 16.78 -5.31
CA PRO A 107 10.03 17.83 -4.33
C PRO A 107 11.38 17.60 -3.62
N LYS A 108 12.14 18.68 -3.40
CA LYS A 108 13.45 18.59 -2.71
C LYS A 108 13.37 17.88 -1.36
N SER A 109 12.27 18.04 -0.62
CA SER A 109 12.06 17.33 0.66
C SER A 109 12.03 15.82 0.51
N VAL A 110 11.45 15.29 -0.58
CA VAL A 110 11.44 13.86 -0.88
C VAL A 110 12.85 13.39 -1.26
N LEU A 111 13.58 14.18 -2.04
CA LEU A 111 14.98 13.86 -2.38
C LEU A 111 15.87 13.80 -1.13
N TYR A 112 15.76 14.79 -0.24
CA TYR A 112 16.52 14.79 1.02
C TYR A 112 16.14 13.62 1.93
N PHE A 113 14.87 13.24 1.94
CA PHE A 113 14.44 12.04 2.62
C PHE A 113 15.11 10.78 2.06
N LEU A 114 15.12 10.61 0.74
CA LEU A 114 15.77 9.45 0.10
C LEU A 114 17.27 9.41 0.39
N LEU A 115 17.95 10.56 0.34
CA LEU A 115 19.35 10.66 0.70
C LEU A 115 19.60 10.25 2.16
N LEU A 116 18.79 10.76 3.10
CA LEU A 116 18.88 10.39 4.51
C LEU A 116 18.63 8.89 4.70
N TYR A 117 17.59 8.35 4.06
CA TYR A 117 17.22 6.95 4.15
C TYR A 117 18.32 6.01 3.65
N PHE A 118 18.81 6.22 2.43
CA PHE A 118 19.88 5.38 1.88
C PHE A 118 21.20 5.55 2.62
N SER A 119 21.52 6.75 3.10
CA SER A 119 22.69 6.97 3.95
C SER A 119 22.58 6.20 5.26
N ALA A 120 21.41 6.21 5.91
CA ALA A 120 21.15 5.44 7.12
C ALA A 120 21.32 3.93 6.87
N MET A 121 20.74 3.41 5.77
CA MET A 121 20.88 2.00 5.40
C MET A 121 22.32 1.60 5.14
N ILE A 122 23.07 2.41 4.38
CA ILE A 122 24.47 2.10 4.01
C ILE A 122 25.36 2.12 5.27
N ILE A 123 25.27 3.17 6.07
CA ILE A 123 26.07 3.30 7.29
C ILE A 123 25.79 2.15 8.24
N SER A 124 24.50 1.85 8.48
CA SER A 124 24.11 0.76 9.35
C SER A 124 24.52 -0.62 8.80
N ALA A 125 24.41 -0.87 7.49
CA ALA A 125 24.85 -2.11 6.87
C ALA A 125 26.34 -2.34 7.01
N VAL A 126 27.17 -1.29 6.85
CA VAL A 126 28.62 -1.35 7.00
C VAL A 126 29.03 -1.65 8.45
N MET A 127 28.28 -1.11 9.41
CA MET A 127 28.54 -1.30 10.85
C MET A 127 27.95 -2.58 11.43
N SER A 128 27.14 -3.31 10.64
CA SER A 128 26.45 -4.53 11.06
C SER A 128 27.34 -5.76 11.03
N ASN A 129 27.02 -6.74 11.90
CA ASN A 129 27.56 -8.09 11.82
C ASN A 129 27.08 -8.87 10.58
N TYR A 130 26.05 -8.38 9.88
CA TYR A 130 25.42 -9.02 8.72
C TYR A 130 25.37 -8.09 7.50
N PRO A 131 26.49 -7.59 6.97
CA PRO A 131 26.52 -6.58 5.91
C PRO A 131 25.86 -7.05 4.61
N PHE A 132 25.93 -8.35 4.29
CA PHE A 132 25.30 -8.89 3.08
C PHE A 132 23.76 -8.85 3.12
N ALA A 133 23.15 -9.03 4.30
CA ALA A 133 21.70 -8.85 4.45
C ALA A 133 21.32 -7.39 4.15
N GLY A 134 22.11 -6.44 4.67
CA GLY A 134 21.92 -5.00 4.39
C GLY A 134 22.06 -4.65 2.91
N ILE A 135 23.08 -5.16 2.22
CA ILE A 135 23.30 -4.94 0.77
C ILE A 135 22.09 -5.46 -0.04
N GLY A 136 21.63 -6.68 0.27
CA GLY A 136 20.46 -7.26 -0.38
C GLY A 136 19.22 -6.37 -0.25
N LEU A 137 18.94 -5.88 0.97
CA LEU A 137 17.81 -5.01 1.23
C LEU A 137 17.96 -3.64 0.56
N ILE A 138 19.15 -3.03 0.57
CA ILE A 138 19.45 -1.77 -0.14
C ILE A 138 19.15 -1.90 -1.63
N THR A 139 19.59 -2.98 -2.26
CA THR A 139 19.34 -3.25 -3.69
C THR A 139 17.85 -3.35 -3.97
N GLN A 140 17.11 -4.07 -3.12
CA GLN A 140 15.67 -4.19 -3.21
C GLN A 140 14.96 -2.83 -3.07
N GLN A 141 15.42 -1.98 -2.14
CA GLN A 141 14.86 -0.65 -1.94
C GLN A 141 15.14 0.29 -3.11
N ILE A 142 16.32 0.22 -3.72
CA ILE A 142 16.63 0.98 -4.94
C ILE A 142 15.65 0.59 -6.06
N ALA A 143 15.48 -0.71 -6.31
CA ALA A 143 14.54 -1.19 -7.32
C ALA A 143 13.10 -0.74 -7.03
N PHE A 144 12.67 -0.81 -5.78
CA PHE A 144 11.36 -0.35 -5.34
C PHE A 144 11.14 1.15 -5.63
N PHE A 145 12.10 2.02 -5.29
CA PHE A 145 11.97 3.45 -5.54
C PHE A 145 12.03 3.81 -7.02
N ILE A 146 12.76 3.06 -7.84
CA ILE A 146 12.71 3.20 -9.30
C ILE A 146 11.29 2.93 -9.80
N ILE A 147 10.66 1.84 -9.36
CA ILE A 147 9.29 1.48 -9.73
C ILE A 147 8.29 2.55 -9.25
N ALA A 148 8.39 2.98 -8.00
CA ALA A 148 7.52 4.03 -7.46
C ALA A 148 7.68 5.36 -8.22
N TYR A 149 8.90 5.71 -8.61
CA TYR A 149 9.20 6.88 -9.43
C TYR A 149 8.61 6.76 -10.84
N ILE A 150 8.68 5.59 -11.47
CA ILE A 150 8.08 5.36 -12.79
C ILE A 150 6.55 5.54 -12.70
N PHE A 151 5.88 4.94 -11.71
CA PHE A 151 4.44 5.14 -11.51
C PHE A 151 4.08 6.62 -11.31
N TYR A 152 4.83 7.34 -10.47
CA TYR A 152 4.65 8.78 -10.30
C TYR A 152 4.80 9.53 -11.64
N SER A 153 5.82 9.20 -12.42
CA SER A 153 6.13 9.85 -13.68
C SER A 153 5.06 9.62 -14.75
N LEU A 154 4.40 8.48 -14.72
CA LEU A 154 3.32 8.14 -15.66
C LEU A 154 1.99 8.86 -15.34
N ILE A 155 1.87 9.55 -14.21
CA ILE A 155 0.69 10.37 -13.92
C ILE A 155 0.72 11.64 -14.79
N SER A 156 -0.22 11.76 -15.74
CA SER A 156 -0.40 12.96 -16.57
C SER A 156 -1.69 13.71 -16.24
N SER A 157 -2.62 13.04 -15.61
CA SER A 157 -3.95 13.58 -15.36
C SER A 157 -4.60 12.92 -14.14
N ALA A 158 -5.64 13.56 -13.62
CA ALA A 158 -6.49 12.93 -12.58
C ALA A 158 -7.14 11.61 -13.04
N ARG A 159 -7.27 11.39 -14.37
CA ARG A 159 -7.78 10.11 -14.90
C ARG A 159 -6.82 8.97 -14.65
N ASP A 160 -5.51 9.21 -14.69
CA ASP A 160 -4.50 8.19 -14.42
C ASP A 160 -4.47 7.84 -12.91
N ILE A 161 -4.67 8.86 -12.06
CA ILE A 161 -4.85 8.65 -10.61
C ILE A 161 -6.10 7.82 -10.35
N ASN A 162 -7.23 8.14 -10.97
CA ASN A 162 -8.45 7.36 -10.84
C ASN A 162 -8.26 5.91 -11.32
N LEU A 163 -7.47 5.68 -12.38
CA LEU A 163 -7.13 4.34 -12.85
C LEU A 163 -6.39 3.55 -11.77
N TYR A 164 -5.36 4.13 -11.12
CA TYR A 164 -4.60 3.48 -10.05
C TYR A 164 -5.51 3.00 -8.92
N PHE A 165 -6.43 3.88 -8.48
CA PHE A 165 -7.33 3.53 -7.39
C PHE A 165 -8.47 2.59 -7.80
N THR A 166 -8.90 2.64 -9.06
CA THR A 166 -9.81 1.63 -9.61
C THR A 166 -9.15 0.25 -9.60
N CYS A 167 -7.88 0.14 -9.98
CA CYS A 167 -7.13 -1.11 -9.90
C CYS A 167 -6.99 -1.59 -8.44
N ILE A 168 -6.72 -0.69 -7.49
CA ILE A 168 -6.69 -1.03 -6.06
C ILE A 168 -8.05 -1.56 -5.58
N PHE A 169 -9.17 -0.97 -6.02
CA PHE A 169 -10.51 -1.49 -5.69
C PHE A 169 -10.77 -2.87 -6.29
N ILE A 170 -10.33 -3.10 -7.53
CA ILE A 170 -10.43 -4.42 -8.17
C ILE A 170 -9.61 -5.45 -7.37
N VAL A 171 -8.39 -5.12 -6.99
CA VAL A 171 -7.55 -5.98 -6.15
C VAL A 171 -8.21 -6.25 -4.80
N ALA A 172 -8.72 -5.22 -4.11
CA ALA A 172 -9.44 -5.38 -2.86
C ALA A 172 -10.67 -6.30 -3.01
N PHE A 173 -11.42 -6.14 -4.11
CA PHE A 173 -12.57 -6.99 -4.43
C PHE A 173 -12.16 -8.45 -4.64
N ILE A 174 -11.12 -8.69 -5.43
CA ILE A 174 -10.56 -10.02 -5.67
C ILE A 174 -10.13 -10.66 -4.34
N LEU A 175 -9.40 -9.93 -3.50
CA LEU A 175 -8.93 -10.42 -2.20
C LEU A 175 -10.10 -10.83 -1.28
N VAL A 176 -11.16 -10.03 -1.21
CA VAL A 176 -12.36 -10.40 -0.42
C VAL A 176 -13.03 -11.63 -0.98
N THR A 177 -13.24 -11.70 -2.32
CA THR A 177 -13.87 -12.84 -2.98
C THR A 177 -13.14 -14.14 -2.66
N PHE A 178 -11.82 -14.17 -2.89
CA PHE A 178 -11.04 -15.38 -2.63
C PHE A 178 -10.92 -15.71 -1.14
N SER A 179 -10.88 -14.71 -0.27
CA SER A 179 -10.90 -14.94 1.19
C SER A 179 -12.25 -15.53 1.66
N LEU A 180 -13.36 -15.09 1.07
CA LEU A 180 -14.68 -15.68 1.32
C LEU A 180 -14.77 -17.12 0.79
N LEU A 181 -14.23 -17.38 -0.42
CA LEU A 181 -14.19 -18.73 -0.98
C LEU A 181 -13.33 -19.68 -0.12
N ALA A 182 -12.15 -19.25 0.27
CA ALA A 182 -11.28 -20.02 1.15
C ALA A 182 -11.91 -20.27 2.52
N PHE A 183 -12.65 -19.28 3.04
CA PHE A 183 -13.41 -19.44 4.28
C PHE A 183 -14.54 -20.44 4.14
N SER A 184 -15.25 -20.45 2.99
CA SER A 184 -16.36 -21.39 2.74
C SER A 184 -15.92 -22.82 2.46
N GLN A 185 -14.66 -23.02 2.03
CA GLN A 185 -14.06 -24.33 1.79
C GLN A 185 -13.43 -24.96 3.04
N GLY A 186 -13.22 -24.16 4.10
CA GLY A 186 -12.79 -24.66 5.39
C GLY A 186 -13.96 -25.29 6.17
N ASP A 187 -13.65 -26.14 7.15
CA ASP A 187 -14.64 -26.72 8.07
C ASP A 187 -15.27 -25.69 9.04
N VAL A 188 -15.24 -24.42 8.67
CA VAL A 188 -15.68 -23.27 9.47
C VAL A 188 -17.01 -22.77 8.93
N SER A 189 -18.06 -22.83 9.70
CA SER A 189 -19.36 -22.28 9.29
C SER A 189 -19.33 -20.74 9.23
N LEU A 190 -20.19 -20.13 8.41
CA LEU A 190 -20.33 -18.67 8.37
C LEU A 190 -20.70 -18.08 9.74
N LEU A 191 -21.35 -18.86 10.61
CA LEU A 191 -21.67 -18.46 11.99
C LEU A 191 -20.43 -18.40 12.87
N ASP A 192 -19.40 -19.21 12.55
CA ASP A 192 -18.13 -19.17 13.26
C ASP A 192 -17.29 -17.93 12.96
N ILE A 193 -17.73 -17.06 12.03
CA ILE A 193 -17.11 -15.75 11.79
C ILE A 193 -17.00 -14.92 13.08
N LEU A 194 -17.89 -15.13 14.01
CA LEU A 194 -17.87 -14.46 15.31
C LEU A 194 -17.21 -15.31 16.43
N SER A 195 -16.69 -16.48 16.10
CA SER A 195 -16.01 -17.35 17.07
C SER A 195 -14.61 -16.80 17.41
N PRO A 196 -14.18 -16.83 18.69
CA PRO A 196 -12.85 -16.40 19.12
C PRO A 196 -11.71 -17.21 18.50
N ASN A 197 -11.96 -18.50 18.23
CA ASN A 197 -10.95 -19.45 17.76
C ASN A 197 -10.90 -19.61 16.24
N ARG A 198 -11.67 -18.82 15.49
CA ARG A 198 -11.68 -18.95 14.02
C ARG A 198 -10.32 -18.63 13.41
N PRO A 199 -9.92 -19.32 12.34
CA PRO A 199 -8.71 -18.99 11.62
C PRO A 199 -8.84 -17.62 10.95
N ARG A 200 -7.75 -16.87 10.90
CA ARG A 200 -7.63 -15.69 10.04
C ARG A 200 -7.36 -16.18 8.62
N VAL A 201 -8.15 -15.73 7.67
CA VAL A 201 -8.03 -16.18 6.28
C VAL A 201 -7.52 -15.04 5.40
N SER A 202 -6.54 -15.36 4.56
CA SER A 202 -6.09 -14.53 3.46
C SER A 202 -5.74 -15.47 2.31
N ALA A 203 -6.46 -15.38 1.19
CA ALA A 203 -6.42 -16.44 0.20
C ALA A 203 -5.34 -16.28 -0.87
N ILE A 204 -5.10 -15.08 -1.40
CA ILE A 204 -4.15 -14.86 -2.53
C ILE A 204 -2.82 -14.33 -2.02
N ILE A 205 -2.86 -13.53 -0.97
CA ILE A 205 -1.67 -12.98 -0.35
C ILE A 205 -1.52 -13.67 0.99
N SER A 206 -0.50 -14.50 1.12
CA SER A 206 -0.22 -15.26 2.36
C SER A 206 -0.08 -14.35 3.59
N ASN A 207 0.36 -13.11 3.38
CA ASN A 207 0.45 -12.11 4.44
C ASN A 207 -0.87 -11.34 4.59
N ILE A 208 -1.64 -11.67 5.63
CA ILE A 208 -2.92 -11.03 5.97
C ILE A 208 -2.77 -9.50 6.12
N GLU A 209 -1.66 -9.05 6.70
CA GLU A 209 -1.42 -7.63 6.91
C GLU A 209 -1.16 -6.88 5.59
N ALA A 210 -0.61 -7.56 4.57
CA ALA A 210 -0.50 -6.99 3.23
C ALA A 210 -1.87 -6.83 2.57
N SER A 211 -2.74 -7.84 2.69
CA SER A 211 -4.12 -7.78 2.15
C SER A 211 -4.93 -6.61 2.74
N THR A 212 -4.77 -6.35 4.04
CA THR A 212 -5.51 -5.27 4.70
C THR A 212 -5.10 -3.86 4.24
N ASN A 213 -3.93 -3.67 3.64
CA ASN A 213 -3.53 -2.38 3.06
C ASN A 213 -4.50 -1.91 1.97
N PHE A 214 -4.99 -2.84 1.15
CA PHE A 214 -5.94 -2.51 0.08
C PHE A 214 -7.26 -2.00 0.65
N PHE A 215 -7.73 -2.55 1.76
CA PHE A 215 -8.94 -2.06 2.43
C PHE A 215 -8.70 -0.68 3.06
N VAL A 216 -7.58 -0.51 3.77
CA VAL A 216 -7.19 0.74 4.41
C VAL A 216 -7.09 1.90 3.41
N VAL A 217 -6.64 1.64 2.19
CA VAL A 217 -6.62 2.62 1.08
C VAL A 217 -8.02 2.85 0.50
N SER A 218 -8.80 1.78 0.31
CA SER A 218 -10.08 1.84 -0.39
C SER A 218 -11.16 2.59 0.40
N PHE A 219 -11.25 2.38 1.71
CA PHE A 219 -12.30 3.00 2.53
C PHE A 219 -12.31 4.54 2.47
N PRO A 220 -11.20 5.25 2.70
CA PRO A 220 -11.17 6.71 2.63
C PRO A 220 -11.57 7.24 1.25
N LEU A 221 -11.17 6.56 0.19
CA LEU A 221 -11.51 6.93 -1.18
C LEU A 221 -13.01 6.77 -1.44
N ILE A 222 -13.62 5.66 -1.03
CA ILE A 222 -15.06 5.41 -1.19
C ILE A 222 -15.87 6.39 -0.33
N ILE A 223 -15.50 6.61 0.94
CA ILE A 223 -16.20 7.53 1.84
C ILE A 223 -16.18 8.95 1.28
N SER A 224 -15.03 9.40 0.77
CA SER A 224 -14.93 10.72 0.15
C SER A 224 -15.83 10.85 -1.07
N THR A 225 -15.93 9.81 -1.92
CA THR A 225 -16.80 9.84 -3.10
C THR A 225 -18.29 9.82 -2.74
N LEU A 226 -18.69 9.20 -1.62
CA LEU A 226 -20.06 9.25 -1.11
C LEU A 226 -20.51 10.66 -0.69
N LEU A 227 -19.55 11.50 -0.27
CA LEU A 227 -19.84 12.86 0.16
C LEU A 227 -20.01 13.83 -1.00
N LEU A 228 -19.56 13.47 -2.20
CA LEU A 228 -19.87 14.21 -3.43
C LEU A 228 -21.37 14.09 -3.76
N LYS A 229 -21.96 15.16 -4.33
CA LYS A 229 -23.34 15.14 -4.85
C LYS A 229 -23.40 14.25 -6.09
N ARG A 230 -23.66 12.95 -5.92
CA ARG A 230 -23.76 11.98 -7.01
C ARG A 230 -25.17 11.41 -7.13
N LYS A 231 -25.46 10.83 -8.30
CA LYS A 231 -26.70 10.08 -8.57
C LYS A 231 -26.85 8.91 -7.60
N PHE A 232 -28.08 8.47 -7.39
CA PHE A 232 -28.40 7.36 -6.48
C PHE A 232 -27.64 6.06 -6.81
N ALA A 233 -27.55 5.72 -8.11
CA ALA A 233 -26.82 4.53 -8.56
C ALA A 233 -25.33 4.54 -8.15
N ASP A 234 -24.65 5.69 -8.27
CA ASP A 234 -23.25 5.82 -7.86
C ASP A 234 -23.08 5.62 -6.34
N LYS A 235 -24.06 6.06 -5.55
CA LYS A 235 -24.06 5.84 -4.10
C LYS A 235 -24.29 4.39 -3.74
N ALA A 236 -25.19 3.70 -4.45
CA ALA A 236 -25.50 2.29 -4.23
C ALA A 236 -24.24 1.42 -4.43
N ILE A 237 -23.45 1.67 -5.48
CA ILE A 237 -22.18 0.98 -5.71
C ILE A 237 -21.21 1.24 -4.56
N ASN A 238 -21.08 2.48 -4.10
CA ASN A 238 -20.19 2.81 -3.00
C ASN A 238 -20.62 2.16 -1.67
N TYR A 239 -21.92 2.10 -1.38
CA TYR A 239 -22.43 1.38 -0.20
C TYR A 239 -22.18 -0.12 -0.31
N PHE A 240 -22.38 -0.71 -1.49
CA PHE A 240 -22.03 -2.10 -1.74
C PHE A 240 -20.54 -2.37 -1.50
N LEU A 241 -19.64 -1.53 -2.02
CA LEU A 241 -18.20 -1.69 -1.82
C LEU A 241 -17.80 -1.54 -0.35
N ILE A 242 -18.39 -0.58 0.40
CA ILE A 242 -18.17 -0.46 1.85
C ILE A 242 -18.58 -1.75 2.55
N PHE A 243 -19.78 -2.24 2.28
CA PHE A 243 -20.27 -3.48 2.87
C PHE A 243 -19.34 -4.66 2.54
N TYR A 244 -19.00 -4.82 1.26
CA TYR A 244 -18.17 -5.93 0.78
C TYR A 244 -16.75 -5.91 1.36
N PHE A 245 -16.11 -4.75 1.40
CA PHE A 245 -14.77 -4.62 2.01
C PHE A 245 -14.81 -4.73 3.53
N SER A 246 -15.93 -4.42 4.17
CA SER A 246 -16.13 -4.68 5.61
C SER A 246 -16.11 -6.17 5.91
N LEU A 247 -16.68 -7.02 5.02
CA LEU A 247 -16.54 -8.48 5.15
C LEU A 247 -15.06 -8.92 5.11
N GLY A 248 -14.26 -8.33 4.21
CA GLY A 248 -12.82 -8.57 4.16
C GLY A 248 -12.09 -8.18 5.46
N LEU A 249 -12.45 -7.04 6.05
CA LEU A 249 -11.91 -6.64 7.35
C LEU A 249 -12.32 -7.58 8.48
N ILE A 250 -13.56 -8.03 8.46
CA ILE A 250 -14.08 -9.00 9.43
C ILE A 250 -13.30 -10.32 9.32
N ILE A 251 -13.06 -10.84 8.13
CA ILE A 251 -12.34 -12.10 7.90
C ILE A 251 -10.86 -12.00 8.32
N THR A 252 -10.22 -10.90 8.02
CA THR A 252 -8.80 -10.68 8.35
C THR A 252 -8.55 -10.32 9.82
N MET A 253 -9.55 -9.85 10.57
CA MET A 253 -9.46 -9.43 11.98
C MET A 253 -8.30 -8.47 12.26
N SER A 254 -8.02 -7.54 11.34
CA SER A 254 -6.92 -6.60 11.51
C SER A 254 -7.32 -5.37 12.33
N ARG A 255 -6.98 -5.38 13.61
CA ARG A 255 -7.24 -4.24 14.53
C ARG A 255 -6.59 -2.94 14.06
N SER A 256 -5.36 -3.03 13.57
CA SER A 256 -4.62 -1.87 13.07
C SER A 256 -5.27 -1.24 11.83
N ALA A 257 -5.87 -2.06 10.95
CA ALA A 257 -6.61 -1.58 9.80
C ALA A 257 -7.88 -0.82 10.22
N ILE A 258 -8.63 -1.34 11.19
CA ILE A 258 -9.84 -0.70 11.73
C ILE A 258 -9.49 0.69 12.31
N ILE A 259 -8.43 0.79 13.13
CA ILE A 259 -7.97 2.06 13.69
C ILE A 259 -7.61 3.04 12.56
N GLY A 260 -6.86 2.59 11.55
CA GLY A 260 -6.50 3.42 10.40
C GLY A 260 -7.73 3.95 9.65
N ILE A 261 -8.75 3.11 9.41
CA ILE A 261 -10.00 3.50 8.74
C ILE A 261 -10.81 4.50 9.58
N ILE A 262 -10.91 4.31 10.89
CA ILE A 262 -11.58 5.24 11.79
C ILE A 262 -10.91 6.61 11.74
N VAL A 263 -9.58 6.67 11.85
CA VAL A 263 -8.81 7.92 11.81
C VAL A 263 -8.97 8.61 10.45
N SER A 264 -8.87 7.88 9.35
CA SER A 264 -9.06 8.48 8.02
C SER A 264 -10.48 9.00 7.81
N THR A 265 -11.50 8.29 8.28
CA THR A 265 -12.90 8.74 8.24
C THR A 265 -13.10 10.00 9.06
N ALA A 266 -12.48 10.07 10.25
CA ALA A 266 -12.51 11.26 11.10
C ALA A 266 -11.87 12.46 10.40
N ILE A 267 -10.73 12.28 9.72
CA ILE A 267 -10.08 13.34 8.94
C ILE A 267 -10.98 13.83 7.81
N ILE A 268 -11.59 12.93 7.03
CA ILE A 268 -12.49 13.26 5.94
C ILE A 268 -13.66 14.09 6.47
N PHE A 269 -14.32 13.63 7.54
CA PHE A 269 -15.46 14.35 8.11
C PHE A 269 -15.05 15.69 8.73
N TYR A 270 -13.90 15.74 9.41
CA TYR A 270 -13.37 16.99 9.94
C TYR A 270 -13.14 18.05 8.85
N LEU A 271 -12.60 17.66 7.71
CA LEU A 271 -12.30 18.58 6.60
C LEU A 271 -13.53 18.96 5.77
N LEU A 272 -14.50 18.05 5.62
CA LEU A 272 -15.67 18.26 4.75
C LEU A 272 -16.92 18.66 5.50
N SER A 273 -17.14 18.19 6.74
CA SER A 273 -18.36 18.43 7.50
C SER A 273 -18.15 18.25 9.00
N ARG A 274 -18.00 19.36 9.69
CA ARG A 274 -17.86 19.37 11.16
C ARG A 274 -19.02 18.63 11.86
N LYS A 275 -20.25 18.78 11.36
CA LYS A 275 -21.42 18.07 11.90
C LYS A 275 -21.20 16.55 11.87
N ARG A 276 -20.76 16.00 10.74
CA ARG A 276 -20.49 14.55 10.58
C ARG A 276 -19.32 14.08 11.43
N PHE A 277 -18.31 14.93 11.61
CA PHE A 277 -17.19 14.65 12.51
C PHE A 277 -17.69 14.47 13.94
N TYR A 278 -18.49 15.40 14.48
CA TYR A 278 -19.05 15.27 15.81
C TYR A 278 -20.01 14.09 15.93
N GLN A 279 -20.81 13.80 14.90
CA GLN A 279 -21.65 12.59 14.86
C GLN A 279 -20.81 11.32 14.96
N LEU A 280 -19.68 11.23 14.22
CA LEU A 280 -18.75 10.09 14.29
C LEU A 280 -18.16 9.95 15.70
N VAL A 281 -17.65 11.04 16.28
CA VAL A 281 -17.08 11.04 17.64
C VAL A 281 -18.12 10.59 18.66
N PHE A 282 -19.34 11.14 18.58
CA PHE A 282 -20.44 10.74 19.48
C PHE A 282 -20.81 9.26 19.29
N SER A 283 -20.91 8.79 18.04
CA SER A 283 -21.21 7.38 17.77
C SER A 283 -20.15 6.43 18.31
N ILE A 284 -18.86 6.78 18.17
CA ILE A 284 -17.76 5.99 18.73
C ILE A 284 -17.83 6.01 20.27
N ALA A 285 -18.03 7.18 20.89
CA ALA A 285 -18.18 7.29 22.34
C ALA A 285 -19.37 6.48 22.85
N PHE A 286 -20.50 6.54 22.15
CA PHE A 286 -21.71 5.76 22.49
C PHE A 286 -21.46 4.25 22.38
N ILE A 287 -20.77 3.78 21.33
CA ILE A 287 -20.40 2.36 21.18
C ILE A 287 -19.46 1.93 22.33
N ILE A 288 -18.48 2.78 22.70
CA ILE A 288 -17.59 2.49 23.82
C ILE A 288 -18.39 2.41 25.14
N LEU A 289 -19.35 3.30 25.37
CA LEU A 289 -20.22 3.24 26.54
C LEU A 289 -21.08 1.97 26.54
N LEU A 290 -21.68 1.61 25.42
CA LEU A 290 -22.42 0.37 25.31
C LEU A 290 -21.52 -0.85 25.59
N PHE A 291 -20.29 -0.85 25.08
CA PHE A 291 -19.30 -1.88 25.33
C PHE A 291 -18.98 -2.02 26.83
N LEU A 292 -18.87 -0.91 27.55
CA LEU A 292 -18.56 -0.93 28.98
C LEU A 292 -19.72 -1.40 29.87
N PHE A 293 -20.96 -1.13 29.47
CA PHE A 293 -22.13 -1.34 30.32
C PHE A 293 -23.07 -2.47 29.86
N TYR A 294 -22.92 -2.98 28.64
CA TYR A 294 -23.78 -4.03 28.09
C TYR A 294 -22.99 -5.31 27.83
N THR A 295 -23.10 -6.27 28.75
CA THR A 295 -22.30 -7.52 28.74
C THR A 295 -22.31 -8.28 27.43
N PRO A 296 -23.47 -8.51 26.72
CA PRO A 296 -23.46 -9.26 25.48
C PRO A 296 -22.63 -8.58 24.36
N LEU A 297 -22.62 -7.24 24.33
CA LEU A 297 -21.80 -6.48 23.38
C LEU A 297 -20.33 -6.51 23.76
N ASN A 298 -20.04 -6.49 25.07
CA ASN A 298 -18.69 -6.63 25.59
C ASN A 298 -18.09 -7.98 25.16
N GLU A 299 -18.79 -9.09 25.37
CA GLU A 299 -18.35 -10.42 24.96
C GLU A 299 -18.11 -10.51 23.45
N LEU A 300 -19.05 -9.99 22.64
CA LEU A 300 -18.92 -9.95 21.19
C LEU A 300 -17.70 -9.14 20.74
N LEU A 301 -17.48 -7.96 21.31
CA LEU A 301 -16.38 -7.09 20.91
C LEU A 301 -15.03 -7.56 21.45
N THR A 302 -14.96 -8.13 22.66
CA THR A 302 -13.74 -8.76 23.18
C THR A 302 -13.31 -9.92 22.32
N THR A 303 -14.25 -10.74 21.88
CA THR A 303 -14.05 -11.82 20.93
C THR A 303 -13.60 -11.30 19.57
N PHE A 304 -14.35 -10.38 18.99
CA PHE A 304 -14.06 -9.82 17.66
C PHE A 304 -12.72 -9.09 17.61
N LEU A 305 -12.43 -8.26 18.61
CA LEU A 305 -11.17 -7.54 18.73
C LEU A 305 -10.04 -8.40 19.32
N ARG A 306 -10.32 -9.63 19.72
CA ARG A 306 -9.35 -10.54 20.31
C ARG A 306 -8.60 -9.91 21.50
N ILE A 307 -9.33 -9.21 22.38
CA ILE A 307 -8.72 -8.47 23.50
C ILE A 307 -7.99 -9.44 24.43
N GLU A 308 -8.53 -10.64 24.63
CA GLU A 308 -7.94 -11.68 25.47
C GLU A 308 -6.57 -12.17 24.96
N SER A 309 -6.34 -12.14 23.64
CA SER A 309 -5.02 -12.47 23.05
C SER A 309 -3.96 -11.37 23.26
N GLY A 310 -4.29 -10.31 23.97
CA GLY A 310 -3.39 -9.19 24.26
C GLY A 310 -2.80 -8.58 23.00
N MET A 311 -1.51 -8.29 23.02
CA MET A 311 -0.77 -7.71 21.88
C MET A 311 -0.30 -8.77 20.87
N SER A 312 -0.76 -10.04 20.96
CA SER A 312 -0.40 -11.11 20.03
C SER A 312 1.12 -11.31 19.93
N ALA A 313 1.79 -11.47 21.06
CA ALA A 313 3.24 -11.58 21.22
C ALA A 313 4.07 -10.35 20.77
N ARG A 314 3.43 -9.25 20.38
CA ARG A 314 4.14 -8.01 20.03
C ARG A 314 4.85 -7.36 21.19
N ASP A 315 4.34 -7.50 22.41
CA ASP A 315 4.97 -7.07 23.65
C ASP A 315 6.36 -7.69 23.80
N TYR A 316 6.51 -8.96 23.57
CA TYR A 316 7.82 -9.64 23.57
C TYR A 316 8.73 -9.16 22.47
N ILE A 317 8.21 -9.06 21.22
CA ILE A 317 8.96 -8.56 20.07
C ILE A 317 9.42 -7.12 20.32
N TRP A 318 8.57 -6.27 20.90
CA TRP A 318 8.91 -4.89 21.21
C TRP A 318 9.95 -4.79 22.33
N LYS A 319 9.82 -5.62 23.37
CA LYS A 319 10.83 -5.69 24.44
C LYS A 319 12.19 -6.08 23.87
N MET A 320 12.25 -7.14 23.08
CA MET A 320 13.45 -7.61 22.42
C MET A 320 14.04 -6.53 21.49
N SER A 321 13.21 -5.84 20.69
CA SER A 321 13.63 -4.70 19.88
C SER A 321 14.21 -3.55 20.70
N MET A 322 13.61 -3.26 21.87
CA MET A 322 14.14 -2.23 22.78
C MET A 322 15.49 -2.60 23.40
N ASP A 323 15.71 -3.88 23.68
CA ASP A 323 17.00 -4.34 24.19
C ASP A 323 18.06 -4.29 23.07
N MET A 324 17.75 -4.69 21.83
CA MET A 324 18.61 -4.49 20.66
C MET A 324 18.98 -3.02 20.46
N ILE A 325 18.01 -2.10 20.61
CA ILE A 325 18.24 -0.66 20.49
C ILE A 325 19.19 -0.15 21.58
N LYS A 326 19.06 -0.59 22.83
CA LYS A 326 19.96 -0.17 23.93
C LYS A 326 21.40 -0.51 23.60
N ASP A 327 21.63 -1.72 23.07
CA ASP A 327 22.99 -2.19 22.78
C ASP A 327 23.54 -1.57 21.47
N ASN A 328 22.65 -1.19 20.53
CA ASN A 328 23.02 -0.70 19.19
C ASN A 328 22.39 0.66 18.85
N THR A 329 22.31 1.59 19.81
CA THR A 329 21.54 2.85 19.68
C THR A 329 21.95 3.69 18.47
N VAL A 330 23.23 3.80 18.16
CA VAL A 330 23.75 4.77 17.16
C VAL A 330 23.53 4.28 15.74
N PHE A 331 23.97 3.06 15.43
CA PHE A 331 23.97 2.52 14.08
C PHE A 331 22.91 1.47 13.83
N GLY A 332 22.27 0.94 14.88
CA GLY A 332 21.38 -0.19 14.81
C GLY A 332 22.11 -1.52 14.57
N ILE A 333 21.35 -2.59 14.44
CA ILE A 333 21.88 -3.94 14.21
C ILE A 333 22.21 -4.22 12.72
N GLY A 334 21.75 -3.36 11.82
CA GLY A 334 21.86 -3.53 10.37
C GLY A 334 20.51 -3.80 9.70
N PRO A 335 20.28 -3.22 8.50
CA PRO A 335 19.06 -3.48 7.73
C PRO A 335 18.94 -4.96 7.39
N GLY A 336 17.78 -5.58 7.70
CA GLY A 336 17.52 -7.00 7.46
C GLY A 336 18.24 -7.96 8.40
N ALA A 337 18.95 -7.47 9.40
CA ALA A 337 19.68 -8.30 10.38
C ALA A 337 18.79 -8.81 11.51
N TYR A 338 17.58 -8.28 11.68
CA TYR A 338 16.67 -8.58 12.80
C TYR A 338 16.50 -10.08 13.05
N GLN A 339 16.24 -10.86 12.00
CA GLN A 339 16.04 -12.32 12.11
C GLN A 339 17.27 -13.08 12.63
N TYR A 340 18.47 -12.56 12.40
CA TYR A 340 19.73 -13.18 12.85
C TYR A 340 20.09 -12.76 14.28
N GLU A 341 19.94 -11.47 14.59
CA GLU A 341 20.23 -10.91 15.91
C GLU A 341 19.17 -11.30 16.96
N MET A 342 17.94 -11.55 16.54
CA MET A 342 16.85 -11.96 17.42
C MET A 342 17.24 -13.11 18.36
N LEU A 343 18.00 -14.09 17.87
CA LEU A 343 18.44 -15.24 18.65
C LEU A 343 19.34 -14.87 19.83
N ASN A 344 20.11 -13.76 19.72
CA ASN A 344 20.99 -13.29 20.78
C ASN A 344 20.22 -12.66 21.95
N TYR A 345 19.02 -12.14 21.70
CA TYR A 345 18.15 -11.49 22.69
C TYR A 345 17.04 -12.40 23.20
N PHE A 346 17.02 -13.66 22.72
CA PHE A 346 16.00 -14.64 23.03
C PHE A 346 16.11 -15.32 24.43
N PRO A 347 17.28 -15.48 25.05
CA PRO A 347 17.46 -16.29 26.28
C PRO A 347 16.58 -15.85 27.48
N TYR A 348 16.19 -14.60 27.54
CA TYR A 348 15.32 -14.06 28.59
C TYR A 348 13.89 -14.63 28.55
N MET A 349 13.52 -15.34 27.49
CA MET A 349 12.17 -15.84 27.26
C MET A 349 12.06 -17.36 27.29
N LEU A 350 13.19 -18.10 27.40
CA LEU A 350 13.23 -19.56 27.31
C LEU A 350 12.48 -20.30 28.43
N GLY A 351 12.19 -19.63 29.54
CA GLY A 351 11.40 -20.20 30.66
C GLY A 351 9.89 -19.99 30.49
N ASP A 352 9.44 -19.19 29.58
CA ASP A 352 8.05 -18.83 29.42
C ASP A 352 7.39 -19.63 28.28
N TRP A 353 6.10 -19.96 28.44
CA TRP A 353 5.31 -20.64 27.41
C TRP A 353 5.34 -19.91 26.07
N TRP A 354 5.33 -18.58 26.08
CA TRP A 354 5.46 -17.74 24.90
C TRP A 354 6.81 -17.87 24.21
N GLY A 355 7.90 -18.08 24.95
CA GLY A 355 9.21 -18.32 24.36
C GLY A 355 9.22 -19.62 23.53
N LYS A 356 8.59 -20.68 24.02
CA LYS A 356 8.46 -21.95 23.30
C LYS A 356 7.58 -21.81 22.05
N LEU A 357 6.50 -21.05 22.14
CA LEU A 357 5.62 -20.75 21.02
C LEU A 357 6.34 -19.92 19.95
N PHE A 358 7.20 -18.99 20.38
CA PHE A 358 7.97 -18.15 19.48
C PHE A 358 9.06 -18.94 18.74
N ILE A 359 9.71 -19.90 19.39
CA ILE A 359 10.62 -20.85 18.72
C ILE A 359 9.86 -21.65 17.67
N TYR A 360 8.69 -22.19 18.03
CA TYR A 360 7.84 -22.93 17.12
C TYR A 360 7.42 -22.08 15.92
N PHE A 361 7.01 -20.85 16.15
CA PHE A 361 6.67 -19.90 15.05
C PHE A 361 7.88 -19.60 14.16
N ASN A 362 9.07 -19.50 14.73
CA ASN A 362 10.28 -19.21 13.98
C ASN A 362 10.69 -20.40 13.08
N GLU A 363 10.57 -21.61 13.57
CA GLU A 363 10.85 -22.83 12.82
C GLU A 363 9.80 -23.10 11.73
N VAL A 364 8.52 -22.82 12.00
CA VAL A 364 7.41 -23.15 11.08
C VAL A 364 7.08 -22.00 10.12
N THR A 365 7.24 -20.73 10.54
CA THR A 365 6.81 -19.54 9.76
C THR A 365 7.96 -18.70 9.19
N GLY A 366 9.22 -19.10 9.42
CA GLY A 366 10.39 -18.32 8.98
C GLY A 366 10.70 -17.10 9.84
N GLY A 367 10.08 -16.98 11.02
CA GLY A 367 10.46 -16.04 12.07
C GLY A 367 9.79 -14.67 12.04
N ALA A 368 9.91 -13.97 13.17
CA ALA A 368 9.61 -12.54 13.24
C ALA A 368 10.77 -11.78 12.61
N ASN A 369 10.64 -11.40 11.35
CA ASN A 369 11.69 -10.66 10.64
C ASN A 369 11.71 -9.18 11.00
N LEU A 370 10.77 -8.69 11.82
CA LEU A 370 10.54 -7.28 12.10
C LEU A 370 9.88 -7.06 13.46
N SER A 371 10.04 -5.85 14.01
CA SER A 371 9.42 -5.45 15.28
C SER A 371 7.89 -5.25 15.25
N HIS A 372 7.23 -5.40 14.10
CA HIS A 372 5.80 -5.08 13.93
C HIS A 372 5.40 -3.66 14.36
N ASN A 373 6.30 -2.73 14.27
CA ASN A 373 6.11 -1.29 14.45
C ASN A 373 7.13 -0.58 13.57
N PHE A 374 6.67 0.24 12.64
CA PHE A 374 7.51 0.91 11.66
C PHE A 374 8.66 1.72 12.29
N PHE A 375 8.34 2.51 13.31
CA PHE A 375 9.33 3.36 13.98
C PHE A 375 10.36 2.53 14.75
N LEU A 376 9.89 1.50 15.44
CA LEU A 376 10.74 0.61 16.19
C LEU A 376 11.65 -0.20 15.27
N THR A 377 11.14 -0.71 14.13
CA THR A 377 11.93 -1.41 13.12
C THR A 377 13.08 -0.53 12.61
N PHE A 378 12.78 0.71 12.24
CA PHE A 378 13.80 1.63 11.74
C PHE A 378 14.84 1.97 12.79
N PHE A 379 14.41 2.14 14.05
CA PHE A 379 15.35 2.40 15.15
C PHE A 379 16.21 1.17 15.45
N THR A 380 15.61 -0.01 15.51
CA THR A 380 16.37 -1.25 15.74
C THR A 380 17.42 -1.49 14.65
N ASP A 381 17.00 -1.35 13.39
CA ASP A 381 17.85 -1.70 12.26
C ASP A 381 18.92 -0.64 11.92
N MET A 382 18.58 0.65 12.03
CA MET A 382 19.40 1.76 11.55
C MET A 382 19.75 2.79 12.64
N GLY A 383 19.43 2.52 13.89
CA GLY A 383 19.74 3.37 15.02
C GLY A 383 19.13 4.78 14.93
N LEU A 384 19.85 5.77 15.41
CA LEU A 384 19.40 7.17 15.42
C LEU A 384 19.06 7.71 14.02
N LEU A 385 19.82 7.36 12.99
CA LEU A 385 19.52 7.76 11.62
C LEU A 385 18.23 7.10 11.12
N GLY A 386 17.99 5.86 11.53
CA GLY A 386 16.75 5.13 11.21
C GLY A 386 15.52 5.80 11.79
N ILE A 387 15.50 6.13 13.07
CA ILE A 387 14.34 6.78 13.68
C ILE A 387 14.11 8.19 13.11
N MET A 388 15.17 8.94 12.78
CA MET A 388 15.03 10.21 12.07
C MET A 388 14.35 10.04 10.71
N THR A 389 14.73 9.00 9.98
CA THR A 389 14.11 8.66 8.69
C THR A 389 12.64 8.27 8.85
N ALA A 390 12.34 7.42 9.84
CA ALA A 390 10.98 6.98 10.15
C ALA A 390 10.05 8.14 10.49
N VAL A 391 10.54 9.15 11.18
CA VAL A 391 9.78 10.36 11.54
C VAL A 391 9.68 11.32 10.33
N ALA A 392 10.73 11.44 9.53
CA ALA A 392 10.77 12.36 8.39
C ALA A 392 9.71 12.02 7.33
N LEU A 393 9.47 10.74 7.01
CA LEU A 393 8.51 10.33 5.99
C LEU A 393 7.08 10.80 6.28
N PRO A 394 6.48 10.52 7.46
CA PRO A 394 5.16 11.03 7.83
C PRO A 394 5.09 12.56 7.82
N LEU A 395 6.13 13.25 8.30
CA LEU A 395 6.17 14.71 8.34
C LEU A 395 6.18 15.33 6.93
N ILE A 396 6.95 14.75 6.01
CA ILE A 396 7.00 15.22 4.62
C ILE A 396 5.65 14.96 3.92
N PHE A 397 5.08 13.77 4.13
CA PHE A 397 3.74 13.43 3.62
C PHE A 397 2.69 14.42 4.13
N TRP A 398 2.67 14.68 5.43
CA TRP A 398 1.77 15.64 6.08
C TRP A 398 1.93 17.05 5.50
N ARG A 399 3.18 17.53 5.41
CA ARG A 399 3.48 18.87 4.88
C ARG A 399 3.02 19.04 3.44
N ILE A 400 3.29 18.07 2.56
CA ILE A 400 2.86 18.10 1.16
C ILE A 400 1.34 18.02 1.09
N GLY A 401 0.71 17.11 1.84
CA GLY A 401 -0.74 16.96 1.88
C GLY A 401 -1.46 18.23 2.31
N ILE A 402 -1.06 18.84 3.43
CA ILE A 402 -1.68 20.09 3.93
C ILE A 402 -1.50 21.25 2.94
N LYS A 403 -0.32 21.39 2.31
CA LYS A 403 -0.10 22.43 1.29
C LYS A 403 -0.99 22.21 0.07
N THR A 404 -1.15 20.96 -0.35
CA THR A 404 -2.02 20.60 -1.48
C THR A 404 -3.49 20.85 -1.15
N LEU A 405 -3.95 20.46 0.05
CA LEU A 405 -5.30 20.76 0.52
C LEU A 405 -5.60 22.25 0.53
N LYS A 406 -4.71 23.06 1.09
CA LYS A 406 -4.86 24.53 1.10
C LYS A 406 -4.92 25.12 -0.31
N LYS A 407 -4.15 24.57 -1.24
CA LYS A 407 -4.09 25.03 -2.64
C LYS A 407 -5.42 24.83 -3.38
N TYR A 408 -6.16 23.75 -3.11
CA TYR A 408 -7.38 23.39 -3.86
C TYR A 408 -8.70 23.67 -3.12
N LYS A 409 -8.67 24.05 -1.83
CA LYS A 409 -9.83 24.14 -0.95
C LYS A 409 -11.03 24.88 -1.55
N ASP A 410 -10.80 26.06 -2.14
CA ASP A 410 -11.87 26.93 -2.64
C ASP A 410 -11.85 27.07 -4.18
N LYS A 411 -11.07 26.23 -4.87
CA LYS A 411 -10.79 26.38 -6.30
C LYS A 411 -11.42 25.30 -7.17
N ASP A 412 -11.32 24.05 -6.78
CA ASP A 412 -11.91 22.91 -7.49
C ASP A 412 -12.44 21.86 -6.50
N PRO A 413 -13.76 21.84 -6.29
CA PRO A 413 -14.35 20.89 -5.34
C PRO A 413 -14.03 19.41 -5.65
N ASN A 414 -13.99 19.01 -6.94
CA ASN A 414 -13.75 17.63 -7.31
C ASN A 414 -12.32 17.19 -6.97
N TYR A 415 -11.32 18.04 -7.30
CA TYR A 415 -9.94 17.78 -6.93
C TYR A 415 -9.75 17.86 -5.41
N TYR A 416 -10.42 18.81 -4.74
CA TYR A 416 -10.34 18.94 -3.30
C TYR A 416 -10.80 17.67 -2.58
N TYR A 417 -11.94 17.08 -2.98
CA TYR A 417 -12.42 15.81 -2.40
C TYR A 417 -11.46 14.65 -2.66
N LEU A 418 -10.90 14.56 -3.88
CA LEU A 418 -9.92 13.53 -4.20
C LEU A 418 -8.65 13.69 -3.35
N ILE A 419 -8.16 14.92 -3.19
CA ILE A 419 -6.96 15.22 -2.39
C ILE A 419 -7.21 14.90 -0.91
N ILE A 420 -8.39 15.19 -0.37
CA ILE A 420 -8.79 14.79 0.99
C ILE A 420 -8.75 13.26 1.13
N ALA A 421 -9.30 12.54 0.17
CA ALA A 421 -9.32 11.08 0.19
C ALA A 421 -7.90 10.50 0.18
N LEU A 422 -7.03 11.01 -0.71
CA LEU A 422 -5.63 10.60 -0.80
C LEU A 422 -4.86 10.90 0.49
N PHE A 423 -5.04 12.11 1.03
CA PHE A 423 -4.40 12.50 2.27
C PHE A 423 -4.85 11.63 3.44
N ALA A 424 -6.16 11.40 3.58
CA ALA A 424 -6.73 10.56 4.62
C ALA A 424 -6.28 9.09 4.48
N ALA A 425 -6.22 8.55 3.26
CA ALA A 425 -5.73 7.20 3.00
C ALA A 425 -4.25 7.04 3.38
N GLY A 426 -3.39 8.00 3.06
CA GLY A 426 -2.00 7.96 3.48
C GLY A 426 -1.83 8.05 5.00
N ILE A 427 -2.59 8.91 5.68
CA ILE A 427 -2.60 8.97 7.15
C ILE A 427 -3.12 7.66 7.77
N SER A 428 -4.12 7.02 7.16
CA SER A 428 -4.61 5.71 7.59
C SER A 428 -3.48 4.66 7.62
N ILE A 429 -2.66 4.61 6.56
CA ILE A 429 -1.51 3.72 6.50
C ILE A 429 -0.46 4.09 7.55
N ILE A 430 -0.16 5.38 7.73
CA ILE A 430 0.81 5.86 8.72
C ILE A 430 0.38 5.45 10.13
N VAL A 431 -0.88 5.68 10.50
CA VAL A 431 -1.42 5.30 11.81
C VAL A 431 -1.41 3.79 12.01
N ARG A 432 -1.77 3.02 10.98
CA ARG A 432 -1.68 1.56 11.03
C ARG A 432 -0.27 1.08 11.32
N ASN A 433 0.74 1.77 10.82
CA ASN A 433 2.15 1.41 10.99
C ASN A 433 2.73 1.72 12.39
N LEU A 434 1.97 2.33 13.28
CA LEU A 434 2.27 2.31 14.73
C LEU A 434 2.16 0.90 15.33
N PHE A 435 1.38 0.03 14.67
CA PHE A 435 1.13 -1.35 15.11
C PHE A 435 1.57 -2.39 14.09
N ASN A 436 2.27 -1.95 13.04
CA ASN A 436 2.76 -2.81 11.97
C ASN A 436 4.02 -2.21 11.33
N SER A 437 4.84 -3.02 10.67
CA SER A 437 6.03 -2.55 9.93
C SER A 437 5.81 -2.53 8.42
N ILE A 438 4.61 -2.92 7.95
CA ILE A 438 4.31 -3.16 6.54
C ILE A 438 3.35 -2.09 6.00
N GLY A 439 3.68 -1.49 4.87
CA GLY A 439 2.78 -0.60 4.14
C GLY A 439 3.26 0.82 3.93
N LEU A 440 4.39 1.23 4.53
CA LEU A 440 5.01 2.53 4.28
C LEU A 440 6.29 2.39 3.49
N LEU A 441 7.22 1.63 4.05
CA LEU A 441 8.57 1.48 3.54
C LEU A 441 9.27 0.37 4.33
N TYR A 442 10.35 -0.17 3.79
CA TYR A 442 11.29 -1.05 4.46
C TYR A 442 11.19 -2.54 4.14
N VAL A 443 10.02 -3.16 4.17
CA VAL A 443 9.94 -4.59 3.76
C VAL A 443 10.16 -4.74 2.25
N GLY A 444 10.03 -3.63 1.49
CA GLY A 444 10.30 -3.58 0.07
C GLY A 444 9.37 -4.45 -0.77
N GLY A 445 8.31 -4.90 -0.16
CA GLY A 445 7.26 -5.64 -0.86
C GLY A 445 6.46 -4.68 -1.73
N ILE A 446 6.44 -4.90 -3.03
CA ILE A 446 5.62 -4.09 -3.93
C ILE A 446 4.16 -4.15 -3.50
N GLN A 447 3.66 -5.32 -3.12
CA GLN A 447 2.29 -5.51 -2.64
C GLN A 447 2.00 -4.75 -1.35
N THR A 448 3.00 -4.57 -0.50
CA THR A 448 2.82 -3.96 0.82
C THR A 448 2.98 -2.44 0.77
N ASP A 449 4.05 -1.95 0.17
CA ASP A 449 4.48 -0.56 0.31
C ASP A 449 4.06 0.32 -0.86
N LEU A 450 3.95 -0.24 -2.07
CA LEU A 450 3.59 0.53 -3.28
C LEU A 450 2.23 1.27 -3.17
N PRO A 451 1.16 0.74 -2.52
CA PRO A 451 -0.08 1.50 -2.36
C PRO A 451 0.10 2.87 -1.70
N PHE A 452 0.95 2.97 -0.66
CA PHE A 452 1.28 4.25 -0.04
C PHE A 452 2.01 5.19 -1.01
N TRP A 453 2.95 4.68 -1.79
CA TRP A 453 3.73 5.49 -2.73
C TRP A 453 2.92 5.91 -3.95
N LEU A 454 1.90 5.15 -4.37
CA LEU A 454 0.91 5.59 -5.36
C LEU A 454 0.07 6.76 -4.83
N ILE A 455 -0.36 6.71 -3.57
CA ILE A 455 -1.04 7.83 -2.89
C ILE A 455 -0.12 9.04 -2.82
N PHE A 456 1.11 8.85 -2.36
CA PHE A 456 2.07 9.92 -2.18
C PHE A 456 2.47 10.56 -3.51
N GLY A 457 2.73 9.75 -4.54
CA GLY A 457 2.99 10.23 -5.91
C GLY A 457 1.82 11.04 -6.48
N SER A 458 0.58 10.59 -6.22
CA SER A 458 -0.64 11.31 -6.61
C SER A 458 -0.77 12.67 -5.89
N LEU A 459 -0.44 12.73 -4.61
CA LEU A 459 -0.40 14.00 -3.86
C LEU A 459 0.70 14.94 -4.37
N ILE A 460 1.89 14.40 -4.70
CA ILE A 460 2.99 15.17 -5.29
C ILE A 460 2.57 15.73 -6.66
N TYR A 461 1.86 14.96 -7.47
CA TYR A 461 1.32 15.43 -8.74
C TYR A 461 0.43 16.66 -8.54
N PHE A 462 -0.57 16.60 -7.65
CA PHE A 462 -1.43 17.75 -7.35
C PHE A 462 -0.67 18.92 -6.70
N TYR A 463 0.31 18.63 -5.85
CA TYR A 463 1.16 19.65 -5.25
C TYR A 463 1.89 20.49 -6.31
N LYS A 464 2.39 19.85 -7.38
CA LYS A 464 3.14 20.48 -8.46
C LYS A 464 2.26 21.04 -9.60
N MET A 465 1.12 20.41 -9.88
CA MET A 465 0.23 20.81 -10.96
C MET A 465 -0.18 22.27 -10.80
N PRO A 466 -0.04 23.14 -11.84
CA PRO A 466 -0.54 24.51 -11.78
C PRO A 466 -2.07 24.51 -11.63
N LEU A 467 -2.60 25.54 -10.96
CA LEU A 467 -4.06 25.70 -10.86
C LEU A 467 -4.65 25.94 -12.26
N PRO A 468 -5.87 25.43 -12.55
CA PRO A 468 -6.52 25.66 -13.84
C PRO A 468 -6.73 27.16 -14.10
N VAL A 469 -6.29 27.61 -15.28
CA VAL A 469 -6.21 29.02 -15.69
C VAL A 469 -7.54 29.78 -15.66
N LYS A 470 -8.69 29.10 -15.64
CA LYS A 470 -10.03 29.74 -15.65
C LYS A 470 -10.29 30.70 -14.48
N GLU A 471 -9.58 30.61 -13.37
CA GLU A 471 -9.78 31.47 -12.20
C GLU A 471 -8.80 32.66 -12.13
N VAL A 472 -7.60 32.51 -12.69
CA VAL A 472 -6.62 33.63 -12.73
C VAL A 472 -7.13 34.78 -13.57
N LEU A 473 -7.86 34.48 -14.64
CA LEU A 473 -8.48 35.52 -15.49
C LEU A 473 -9.67 36.21 -14.80
N LYS A 474 -10.41 35.52 -13.96
CA LYS A 474 -11.53 36.11 -13.22
C LYS A 474 -11.05 37.08 -12.14
N ASP A 475 -10.02 36.68 -11.38
CA ASP A 475 -9.43 37.55 -10.35
C ASP A 475 -8.69 38.75 -10.95
N GLN A 476 -8.05 38.59 -12.13
CA GLN A 476 -7.42 39.69 -12.84
C GLN A 476 -8.43 40.65 -13.50
N ILE A 477 -9.59 40.16 -13.91
CA ILE A 477 -10.68 41.01 -14.46
C ILE A 477 -11.35 41.78 -13.32
N ILE A 478 -11.60 41.14 -12.18
CA ILE A 478 -12.20 41.80 -11.01
C ILE A 478 -11.24 42.86 -10.41
N SER A 479 -9.94 42.58 -10.37
CA SER A 479 -8.94 43.58 -9.89
C SER A 479 -8.67 44.74 -10.84
N LYS A 480 -9.13 44.65 -12.10
CA LYS A 480 -9.04 45.75 -13.09
C LYS A 480 -10.33 46.57 -13.20
N VAL A 481 -11.42 46.12 -12.59
CA VAL A 481 -12.74 46.77 -12.62
C VAL A 481 -13.03 47.50 -11.29
N ASN A 482 -12.26 47.23 -10.25
CA ASN A 482 -12.22 48.01 -9.01
C ASN A 482 -10.95 48.89 -8.97
#